data_7cc8fdbdd5f5bd27d1af653606d630b0
#
_entry.id   7cc8fdbdd5f5bd27d1af653606d630b0
#
_cell.length_a   1.000
_cell.length_b   1.000
_cell.length_c   1.000
_cell.angle_alpha   90.00
_cell.angle_beta   90.00
_cell.angle_gamma   90.00
#
_symmetry.space_group_name_H-M   'P 1'
#
loop_
_entity.id
_entity.type
_entity.pdbx_description
1 polymer ?
#
loop_
_entity_poly.entity_id
_entity_poly.type
_entity_poly.pdbx_seq_one_letter_code
_entity_poly.pdbx_strand_id
1 'polypeptide(L)'
;MDLQVKSYIMVYQYKENFMKAVNYSEGKVNLINVPKPTGEGVLVKINNCGICGTDIHMLDSNGHFPHIAGHEMTGNLSNGTLVAIEPLKYCGRCEVCESGDYNLCSADEAELIGLTSDGGMAEEIIVPEHALVKLNQEMDAKISCLVEPIAVAVHGYVLTKTLSNHRVAVVGGGSIGQCAVFAAKSMGCEVDLYARYEHQFEAAEMCGVKEPSGVYDRVVDCVGSADAIQKCIEFLKPQGKIIGLAVAWDDIKIPGIPAVNKEASYHTSRCYGLGPNGRDIDIAAKMLFDFNELASKIITHRFPIDDAQEAFRTAADRKSGAIKVVLDINI
;
A
#
# COMPACT_ATOMS: atom_id res chain seq x y z
N MET A 1 -14.62 -28.71 42.74
CA MET A 1 -14.72 -28.12 41.39
C MET A 1 -14.09 -29.09 40.42
N ASP A 2 -14.92 -29.64 39.56
CA ASP A 2 -14.63 -30.80 38.70
C ASP A 2 -13.49 -30.55 37.73
N LEU A 3 -12.61 -31.51 37.51
CA LEU A 3 -11.46 -31.44 36.59
C LEU A 3 -11.88 -31.04 35.16
N GLN A 4 -13.08 -31.42 34.75
CA GLN A 4 -13.66 -31.02 33.46
C GLN A 4 -13.99 -29.52 33.40
N VAL A 5 -14.48 -28.93 34.48
CA VAL A 5 -14.79 -27.48 34.54
C VAL A 5 -13.49 -26.66 34.54
N LYS A 6 -12.44 -27.14 35.23
CA LYS A 6 -11.12 -26.49 35.19
C LYS A 6 -10.47 -26.55 33.82
N SER A 7 -10.58 -27.68 33.11
CA SER A 7 -10.05 -27.80 31.74
C SER A 7 -10.84 -26.91 30.77
N TYR A 8 -12.16 -26.80 30.91
CA TYR A 8 -13.00 -25.92 30.07
C TYR A 8 -12.69 -24.43 30.30
N ILE A 9 -12.54 -24.01 31.55
CA ILE A 9 -12.15 -22.64 31.90
C ILE A 9 -10.74 -22.33 31.39
N MET A 10 -9.80 -23.27 31.50
CA MET A 10 -8.44 -23.09 31.03
C MET A 10 -8.35 -22.99 29.49
N VAL A 11 -9.13 -23.79 28.77
CA VAL A 11 -9.24 -23.72 27.31
C VAL A 11 -9.94 -22.42 26.86
N TYR A 12 -10.96 -21.96 27.60
CA TYR A 12 -11.66 -20.70 27.31
C TYR A 12 -10.75 -19.49 27.55
N GLN A 13 -10.04 -19.45 28.68
CA GLN A 13 -9.05 -18.39 28.99
C GLN A 13 -7.86 -18.40 28.01
N TYR A 14 -7.48 -19.58 27.51
CA TYR A 14 -6.43 -19.71 26.48
C TYR A 14 -6.87 -19.07 25.16
N LYS A 15 -8.14 -19.29 24.73
CA LYS A 15 -8.68 -18.69 23.50
C LYS A 15 -8.86 -17.16 23.58
N GLU A 16 -9.15 -16.62 24.75
CA GLU A 16 -9.32 -15.16 24.94
C GLU A 16 -8.01 -14.38 24.85
N ASN A 17 -6.86 -15.02 25.09
CA ASN A 17 -5.53 -14.37 25.11
C ASN A 17 -4.73 -14.53 23.82
N PHE A 18 -5.26 -15.26 22.83
CA PHE A 18 -4.60 -15.50 21.54
C PHE A 18 -5.46 -14.96 20.41
N MET A 19 -4.79 -14.61 19.31
CA MET A 19 -5.41 -14.13 18.08
C MET A 19 -4.80 -14.82 16.86
N LYS A 20 -5.56 -14.89 15.77
CA LYS A 20 -5.06 -15.30 14.46
C LYS A 20 -4.17 -14.22 13.86
N ALA A 21 -3.09 -14.64 13.23
CA ALA A 21 -2.18 -13.77 12.49
C ALA A 21 -1.53 -14.52 11.32
N VAL A 22 -0.98 -13.76 10.37
CA VAL A 22 -0.27 -14.28 9.20
C VAL A 22 1.18 -13.84 9.23
N ASN A 23 2.11 -14.77 9.03
CA ASN A 23 3.52 -14.47 8.80
C ASN A 23 4.07 -15.25 7.59
N TYR A 24 5.30 -14.92 7.21
CA TYR A 24 6.03 -15.68 6.19
C TYR A 24 7.21 -16.38 6.84
N SER A 25 7.43 -17.62 6.43
CA SER A 25 8.62 -18.38 6.83
C SER A 25 8.95 -19.39 5.75
N GLU A 26 10.22 -19.41 5.34
CA GLU A 26 10.75 -20.39 4.38
C GLU A 26 9.93 -20.44 3.06
N GLY A 27 9.56 -19.29 2.52
CA GLY A 27 8.76 -19.18 1.29
C GLY A 27 7.30 -19.63 1.43
N LYS A 28 6.79 -19.71 2.66
CA LYS A 28 5.41 -20.13 2.94
C LYS A 28 4.65 -19.07 3.72
N VAL A 29 3.38 -18.92 3.40
CA VAL A 29 2.42 -18.15 4.17
C VAL A 29 1.84 -19.04 5.25
N ASN A 30 1.92 -18.63 6.51
CA ASN A 30 1.44 -19.39 7.64
C ASN A 30 0.36 -18.61 8.39
N LEU A 31 -0.77 -19.27 8.62
CA LEU A 31 -1.75 -18.83 9.61
C LEU A 31 -1.30 -19.36 10.98
N ILE A 32 -1.07 -18.45 11.92
CA ILE A 32 -0.55 -18.76 13.25
C ILE A 32 -1.47 -18.22 14.33
N ASN A 33 -1.38 -18.78 15.55
CA ASN A 33 -1.99 -18.22 16.73
C ASN A 33 -0.91 -17.59 17.61
N VAL A 34 -1.03 -16.31 17.87
CA VAL A 34 -0.09 -15.53 18.68
C VAL A 34 -0.80 -14.89 19.87
N PRO A 35 -0.10 -14.56 20.95
CA PRO A 35 -0.68 -13.76 22.03
C PRO A 35 -1.22 -12.44 21.50
N LYS A 36 -2.33 -11.96 22.06
CA LYS A 36 -2.83 -10.61 21.76
C LYS A 36 -1.78 -9.56 22.12
N PRO A 37 -1.70 -8.47 21.33
CA PRO A 37 -0.71 -7.44 21.56
C PRO A 37 -0.92 -6.76 22.90
N THR A 38 0.18 -6.45 23.58
CA THR A 38 0.20 -5.71 24.86
C THR A 38 1.28 -4.64 24.79
N GLY A 39 1.11 -3.53 25.49
CA GLY A 39 2.10 -2.46 25.53
C GLY A 39 1.47 -1.07 25.41
N GLU A 40 2.33 -0.08 25.17
CA GLU A 40 1.91 1.31 24.99
C GLU A 40 1.45 1.57 23.57
N GLY A 41 0.42 2.40 23.40
CA GLY A 41 -0.14 2.78 22.11
C GLY A 41 -1.66 2.63 22.08
N VAL A 42 -2.21 2.64 20.88
CA VAL A 42 -3.66 2.54 20.65
C VAL A 42 -3.98 1.18 20.04
N LEU A 43 -4.87 0.45 20.69
CA LEU A 43 -5.37 -0.84 20.17
C LEU A 43 -6.34 -0.60 19.03
N VAL A 44 -6.09 -1.25 17.91
CA VAL A 44 -6.95 -1.26 16.73
C VAL A 44 -7.38 -2.69 16.44
N LYS A 45 -8.68 -2.91 16.30
CA LYS A 45 -9.25 -4.15 15.81
C LYS A 45 -9.29 -4.08 14.28
N ILE A 46 -8.52 -4.93 13.61
CA ILE A 46 -8.34 -4.88 12.15
C ILE A 46 -9.57 -5.42 11.44
N ASN A 47 -10.11 -4.67 10.49
CA ASN A 47 -11.19 -5.10 9.62
C ASN A 47 -10.64 -5.86 8.42
N ASN A 48 -9.68 -5.25 7.72
CA ASN A 48 -9.06 -5.83 6.53
C ASN A 48 -7.63 -5.32 6.32
N CYS A 49 -6.87 -6.08 5.54
CA CYS A 49 -5.51 -5.74 5.16
C CYS A 49 -5.26 -6.14 3.70
N GLY A 50 -4.77 -5.21 2.89
CA GLY A 50 -4.36 -5.47 1.51
C GLY A 50 -3.06 -6.25 1.44
N ILE A 51 -2.91 -7.08 0.39
CA ILE A 51 -1.65 -7.74 0.03
C ILE A 51 -0.91 -6.83 -0.95
N CYS A 52 0.30 -6.40 -0.59
CA CYS A 52 1.19 -5.59 -1.40
C CYS A 52 2.12 -6.45 -2.27
N GLY A 53 2.64 -5.87 -3.35
CA GLY A 53 3.73 -6.48 -4.12
C GLY A 53 4.97 -6.75 -3.28
N THR A 54 5.25 -5.92 -2.28
CA THR A 54 6.34 -6.11 -1.32
C THR A 54 6.17 -7.40 -0.52
N ASP A 55 4.95 -7.72 -0.08
CA ASP A 55 4.66 -8.98 0.64
C ASP A 55 5.00 -10.20 -0.20
N ILE A 56 4.67 -10.17 -1.49
CA ILE A 56 4.98 -11.25 -2.44
C ILE A 56 6.51 -11.39 -2.63
N HIS A 57 7.23 -10.28 -2.79
CA HIS A 57 8.70 -10.31 -2.92
C HIS A 57 9.39 -10.80 -1.65
N MET A 58 8.89 -10.41 -0.48
CA MET A 58 9.40 -10.90 0.81
C MET A 58 9.19 -12.41 0.94
N LEU A 59 8.03 -12.93 0.53
CA LEU A 59 7.72 -14.35 0.50
C LEU A 59 8.68 -15.11 -0.44
N ASP A 60 8.92 -14.59 -1.65
CA ASP A 60 9.78 -15.21 -2.66
C ASP A 60 11.27 -15.21 -2.27
N SER A 61 11.69 -14.30 -1.40
CA SER A 61 13.09 -14.21 -0.95
C SER A 61 13.59 -15.40 -0.12
N ASN A 62 12.70 -16.32 0.28
CA ASN A 62 12.96 -17.45 1.18
C ASN A 62 13.59 -17.04 2.52
N GLY A 63 13.53 -15.75 2.87
CA GLY A 63 14.01 -15.23 4.14
C GLY A 63 13.12 -15.65 5.31
N HIS A 64 13.70 -15.60 6.51
CA HIS A 64 12.92 -15.66 7.74
C HIS A 64 12.36 -14.28 8.04
N PHE A 65 11.03 -14.15 8.01
CA PHE A 65 10.32 -12.92 8.37
C PHE A 65 9.61 -13.13 9.71
N PRO A 66 10.20 -12.67 10.83
CA PRO A 66 9.73 -13.02 12.16
C PRO A 66 8.46 -12.29 12.58
N HIS A 67 8.04 -11.27 11.81
CA HIS A 67 6.94 -10.39 12.17
C HIS A 67 5.62 -10.85 11.57
N ILE A 68 4.51 -10.38 12.14
CA ILE A 68 3.20 -10.45 11.52
C ILE A 68 3.23 -9.55 10.28
N ALA A 69 2.72 -10.06 9.16
CA ALA A 69 2.73 -9.37 7.89
C ALA A 69 1.65 -8.29 7.78
N GLY A 70 1.73 -7.49 6.70
CA GLY A 70 0.68 -6.59 6.24
C GLY A 70 0.82 -5.15 6.73
N HIS A 71 0.90 -4.24 5.76
CA HIS A 71 1.07 -2.81 5.98
C HIS A 71 -0.03 -1.95 5.33
N GLU A 72 -0.96 -2.55 4.58
CA GLU A 72 -2.13 -1.87 4.00
C GLU A 72 -3.38 -2.17 4.83
N MET A 73 -3.48 -1.67 6.06
CA MET A 73 -4.45 -2.12 7.05
C MET A 73 -5.42 -1.03 7.50
N THR A 74 -6.66 -1.44 7.79
CA THR A 74 -7.68 -0.59 8.39
C THR A 74 -8.46 -1.36 9.45
N GLY A 75 -9.02 -0.61 10.40
CA GLY A 75 -9.75 -1.22 11.50
C GLY A 75 -10.56 -0.22 12.31
N ASN A 76 -11.06 -0.67 13.45
CA ASN A 76 -11.85 0.14 14.35
C ASN A 76 -11.17 0.31 15.70
N LEU A 77 -11.25 1.51 16.27
CA LEU A 77 -10.96 1.77 17.67
C LEU A 77 -12.07 1.21 18.57
N SER A 78 -11.81 1.11 19.87
CA SER A 78 -12.78 0.61 20.86
C SER A 78 -14.10 1.38 20.89
N ASN A 79 -14.08 2.65 20.48
CA ASN A 79 -15.28 3.51 20.38
C ASN A 79 -15.99 3.40 19.02
N GLY A 80 -15.57 2.48 18.16
CA GLY A 80 -16.15 2.27 16.82
C GLY A 80 -15.60 3.17 15.72
N THR A 81 -14.67 4.10 16.02
CA THR A 81 -14.09 4.98 14.99
C THR A 81 -13.30 4.18 13.97
N LEU A 82 -13.66 4.29 12.69
CA LEU A 82 -12.93 3.69 11.58
C LEU A 82 -11.62 4.45 11.33
N VAL A 83 -10.52 3.71 11.24
CA VAL A 83 -9.19 4.25 11.01
C VAL A 83 -8.44 3.44 9.95
N ALA A 84 -7.60 4.12 9.15
CA ALA A 84 -6.47 3.50 8.49
C ALA A 84 -5.23 3.66 9.37
N ILE A 85 -4.21 2.85 9.14
CA ILE A 85 -2.96 2.92 9.87
C ILE A 85 -1.86 3.32 8.89
N GLU A 86 -1.16 4.39 9.20
CA GLU A 86 0.09 4.77 8.55
C GLU A 86 1.21 3.86 9.07
N PRO A 87 1.72 2.91 8.28
CA PRO A 87 2.65 1.91 8.79
C PRO A 87 4.08 2.42 8.97
N LEU A 88 4.23 3.68 9.43
CA LEU A 88 5.51 4.31 9.70
C LEU A 88 5.64 4.64 11.20
N LYS A 89 6.65 4.08 11.85
CA LYS A 89 7.13 4.56 13.14
C LYS A 89 8.38 5.39 12.90
N TYR A 90 8.42 6.60 13.41
CA TYR A 90 9.53 7.54 13.26
C TYR A 90 9.80 8.28 14.55
N CYS A 91 11.01 8.81 14.71
CA CYS A 91 11.43 9.41 15.99
C CYS A 91 10.81 10.80 16.28
N GLY A 92 10.35 11.51 15.26
CA GLY A 92 9.75 12.85 15.38
C GLY A 92 10.68 13.98 15.78
N ARG A 93 12.01 13.73 15.94
CA ARG A 93 12.98 14.71 16.48
C ARG A 93 14.28 14.84 15.67
N CYS A 94 14.51 14.03 14.65
CA CYS A 94 15.65 14.19 13.77
C CYS A 94 15.34 15.20 12.65
N GLU A 95 16.37 15.71 12.00
CA GLU A 95 16.26 16.75 10.97
C GLU A 95 15.24 16.41 9.88
N VAL A 96 15.25 15.16 9.38
CA VAL A 96 14.28 14.72 8.34
C VAL A 96 12.85 14.62 8.88
N CYS A 97 12.66 14.30 10.16
CA CYS A 97 11.33 14.30 10.76
C CYS A 97 10.80 15.73 10.95
N GLU A 98 11.66 16.64 11.42
CA GLU A 98 11.31 18.05 11.64
C GLU A 98 11.05 18.80 10.31
N SER A 99 11.69 18.38 9.20
CA SER A 99 11.41 18.94 7.86
C SER A 99 10.12 18.36 7.23
N GLY A 100 9.52 17.34 7.83
CA GLY A 100 8.33 16.67 7.28
C GLY A 100 8.63 15.44 6.45
N ASP A 101 9.89 15.14 6.19
CA ASP A 101 10.35 13.97 5.42
C ASP A 101 10.53 12.76 6.34
N TYR A 102 9.60 12.55 7.30
CA TYR A 102 9.69 11.51 8.33
C TYR A 102 9.73 10.08 7.77
N ASN A 103 9.27 9.87 6.53
CA ASN A 103 9.44 8.62 5.79
C ASN A 103 10.91 8.25 5.56
N LEU A 104 11.84 9.21 5.68
CA LEU A 104 13.28 9.02 5.55
C LEU A 104 13.98 8.93 6.92
N CYS A 105 13.24 8.86 8.02
CA CYS A 105 13.80 8.69 9.36
C CYS A 105 14.66 7.41 9.42
N SER A 106 15.89 7.56 9.91
CA SER A 106 16.88 6.47 10.07
C SER A 106 17.28 6.26 11.53
N ALA A 107 16.49 6.76 12.48
CA ALA A 107 16.71 6.51 13.91
C ALA A 107 16.49 5.02 14.25
N ASP A 108 17.15 4.52 15.29
CA ASP A 108 17.08 3.10 15.69
C ASP A 108 15.63 2.65 16.00
N GLU A 109 14.80 3.56 16.47
CA GLU A 109 13.37 3.32 16.73
C GLU A 109 12.46 3.43 15.50
N ALA A 110 12.99 3.79 14.33
CA ALA A 110 12.21 3.87 13.11
C ALA A 110 11.89 2.46 12.58
N GLU A 111 10.61 2.19 12.37
CA GLU A 111 10.13 0.88 11.90
C GLU A 111 9.10 1.05 10.79
N LEU A 112 8.99 0.02 9.96
CA LEU A 112 7.91 -0.17 9.01
C LEU A 112 6.98 -1.27 9.56
N ILE A 113 5.79 -0.87 10.05
CA ILE A 113 4.77 -1.78 10.58
C ILE A 113 4.36 -2.76 9.48
N GLY A 114 4.41 -4.05 9.76
CA GLY A 114 4.14 -5.12 8.79
C GLY A 114 5.33 -5.52 7.92
N LEU A 115 6.50 -4.88 8.11
CA LEU A 115 7.75 -5.22 7.42
C LEU A 115 8.92 -5.41 8.39
N THR A 116 9.20 -4.45 9.27
CA THR A 116 10.28 -4.53 10.27
C THR A 116 9.75 -4.65 11.70
N SER A 117 8.44 -4.59 11.88
CA SER A 117 7.72 -4.89 13.11
C SER A 117 6.35 -5.51 12.76
N ASP A 118 5.63 -6.01 13.77
CA ASP A 118 4.35 -6.67 13.57
C ASP A 118 3.33 -5.78 12.87
N GLY A 119 2.60 -6.36 11.90
CA GLY A 119 1.66 -5.71 11.00
C GLY A 119 0.21 -6.09 11.23
N GLY A 120 -0.62 -5.72 10.24
CA GLY A 120 -2.07 -5.78 10.32
C GLY A 120 -2.73 -7.02 9.72
N MET A 121 -1.99 -8.03 9.28
CA MET A 121 -2.58 -9.32 8.95
C MET A 121 -2.80 -10.14 10.24
N ALA A 122 -3.53 -9.55 11.19
CA ALA A 122 -3.90 -10.10 12.50
C ALA A 122 -5.22 -9.50 12.96
N GLU A 123 -5.87 -10.12 13.95
CA GLU A 123 -7.16 -9.64 14.47
C GLU A 123 -7.04 -8.30 15.19
N GLU A 124 -5.90 -8.04 15.86
CA GLU A 124 -5.67 -6.82 16.64
C GLU A 124 -4.20 -6.37 16.49
N ILE A 125 -3.96 -5.06 16.58
CA ILE A 125 -2.63 -4.47 16.61
C ILE A 125 -2.60 -3.28 17.59
N ILE A 126 -1.45 -3.02 18.22
CA ILE A 126 -1.20 -1.76 18.95
C ILE A 126 -0.25 -0.91 18.13
N VAL A 127 -0.65 0.33 17.88
CA VAL A 127 0.14 1.30 17.09
C VAL A 127 0.31 2.61 17.82
N PRO A 128 1.36 3.41 17.53
CA PRO A 128 1.48 4.76 18.05
C PRO A 128 0.30 5.63 17.60
N GLU A 129 -0.11 6.59 18.44
CA GLU A 129 -1.24 7.47 18.12
C GLU A 129 -1.05 8.24 16.81
N HIS A 130 0.19 8.66 16.49
CA HIS A 130 0.50 9.37 15.25
C HIS A 130 0.30 8.52 13.98
N ALA A 131 0.34 7.19 14.10
CA ALA A 131 0.06 6.27 12.98
C ALA A 131 -1.43 6.18 12.63
N LEU A 132 -2.33 6.71 13.46
CA LEU A 132 -3.76 6.68 13.20
C LEU A 132 -4.17 7.75 12.18
N VAL A 133 -4.91 7.30 11.18
CA VAL A 133 -5.58 8.13 10.17
C VAL A 133 -7.09 7.95 10.35
N LYS A 134 -7.74 8.93 10.97
CA LYS A 134 -9.20 8.88 11.18
C LYS A 134 -9.90 9.03 9.84
N LEU A 135 -10.70 8.03 9.49
CA LEU A 135 -11.47 8.03 8.25
C LEU A 135 -12.85 8.64 8.45
N ASN A 136 -13.47 9.12 7.37
CA ASN A 136 -14.88 9.48 7.41
C ASN A 136 -15.70 8.24 7.77
N GLN A 137 -16.61 8.36 8.73
CA GLN A 137 -17.39 7.22 9.24
C GLN A 137 -18.44 6.70 8.24
N GLU A 138 -18.69 7.43 7.16
CA GLU A 138 -19.53 7.01 6.03
C GLU A 138 -18.72 6.30 4.93
N MET A 139 -17.38 6.21 5.07
CA MET A 139 -16.53 5.48 4.15
C MET A 139 -16.84 3.97 4.23
N ASP A 140 -16.94 3.32 3.07
CA ASP A 140 -17.04 1.86 3.03
C ASP A 140 -15.75 1.23 3.58
N ALA A 141 -15.87 0.58 4.73
CA ALA A 141 -14.74 -0.11 5.37
C ALA A 141 -14.09 -1.17 4.46
N LYS A 142 -14.84 -1.69 3.47
CA LYS A 142 -14.31 -2.72 2.54
C LYS A 142 -13.23 -2.19 1.60
N ILE A 143 -13.26 -0.90 1.25
CA ILE A 143 -12.26 -0.30 0.35
C ILE A 143 -11.18 0.49 1.11
N SER A 144 -11.35 0.68 2.40
CA SER A 144 -10.53 1.60 3.18
C SER A 144 -9.04 1.23 3.23
N CYS A 145 -8.68 -0.05 3.06
CA CYS A 145 -7.27 -0.49 2.96
C CYS A 145 -6.54 0.10 1.74
N LEU A 146 -7.24 0.65 0.76
CA LEU A 146 -6.63 1.36 -0.36
C LEU A 146 -6.01 2.72 0.04
N VAL A 147 -6.32 3.24 1.22
CA VAL A 147 -5.76 4.53 1.69
C VAL A 147 -4.24 4.51 1.66
N GLU A 148 -3.61 3.44 2.15
CA GLU A 148 -2.16 3.33 2.20
C GLU A 148 -1.53 3.34 0.79
N PRO A 149 -1.86 2.44 -0.15
CA PRO A 149 -1.23 2.46 -1.48
C PRO A 149 -1.61 3.69 -2.32
N ILE A 150 -2.74 4.33 -2.07
CA ILE A 150 -3.07 5.63 -2.69
C ILE A 150 -2.13 6.71 -2.14
N ALA A 151 -1.80 6.70 -0.84
CA ALA A 151 -0.86 7.66 -0.26
C ALA A 151 0.54 7.58 -0.89
N VAL A 152 1.00 6.38 -1.23
CA VAL A 152 2.26 6.18 -1.98
C VAL A 152 2.22 6.92 -3.33
N ALA A 153 1.11 6.83 -4.04
CA ALA A 153 0.94 7.54 -5.31
C ALA A 153 0.85 9.06 -5.11
N VAL A 154 0.09 9.53 -4.11
CA VAL A 154 -0.02 10.95 -3.75
C VAL A 154 1.37 11.53 -3.45
N HIS A 155 2.19 10.83 -2.66
CA HIS A 155 3.56 11.26 -2.35
C HIS A 155 4.41 11.47 -3.61
N GLY A 156 4.39 10.51 -4.54
CA GLY A 156 5.10 10.64 -5.81
C GLY A 156 4.67 11.87 -6.61
N TYR A 157 3.39 12.22 -6.61
CA TYR A 157 2.87 13.41 -7.26
C TYR A 157 3.26 14.70 -6.53
N VAL A 158 3.23 14.70 -5.20
CA VAL A 158 3.68 15.83 -4.37
C VAL A 158 5.17 16.08 -4.58
N LEU A 159 6.01 15.05 -4.48
CA LEU A 159 7.47 15.09 -4.68
C LEU A 159 7.85 15.70 -6.04
N THR A 160 7.10 15.39 -7.08
CA THR A 160 7.37 15.88 -8.44
C THR A 160 6.62 17.16 -8.79
N LYS A 161 5.86 17.73 -7.83
CA LYS A 161 5.05 18.95 -8.03
C LYS A 161 4.09 18.80 -9.21
N THR A 162 3.36 17.69 -9.23
CA THR A 162 2.36 17.41 -10.26
C THR A 162 1.15 18.34 -10.08
N LEU A 163 0.65 18.89 -11.18
CA LEU A 163 -0.47 19.83 -11.21
C LEU A 163 -1.65 19.24 -11.98
N SER A 164 -2.86 19.71 -11.71
CA SER A 164 -4.09 19.24 -12.35
C SER A 164 -4.14 19.38 -13.87
N ASN A 165 -3.36 20.30 -14.44
CA ASN A 165 -3.27 20.49 -15.90
C ASN A 165 -2.16 19.65 -16.55
N HIS A 166 -1.46 18.81 -15.79
CA HIS A 166 -0.46 17.90 -16.35
C HIS A 166 -1.13 16.68 -17.01
N ARG A 167 -0.52 16.22 -18.10
CA ARG A 167 -0.76 14.91 -18.65
C ARG A 167 0.12 13.87 -17.96
N VAL A 168 -0.49 12.79 -17.50
CA VAL A 168 0.17 11.72 -16.76
C VAL A 168 0.05 10.41 -17.52
N ALA A 169 1.14 9.68 -17.73
CA ALA A 169 1.09 8.28 -18.16
C ALA A 169 1.51 7.38 -17.01
N VAL A 170 0.75 6.32 -16.75
CA VAL A 170 1.11 5.29 -15.76
C VAL A 170 1.58 4.04 -16.50
N VAL A 171 2.79 3.58 -16.20
CA VAL A 171 3.38 2.36 -16.78
C VAL A 171 3.27 1.23 -15.74
N GLY A 172 2.42 0.25 -16.04
CA GLY A 172 2.10 -0.88 -15.17
C GLY A 172 0.72 -0.75 -14.53
N GLY A 173 -0.20 -1.66 -14.85
CA GLY A 173 -1.61 -1.65 -14.43
C GLY A 173 -1.91 -2.50 -13.19
N GLY A 174 -0.89 -2.89 -12.39
CA GLY A 174 -1.07 -3.61 -11.14
C GLY A 174 -1.63 -2.72 -10.01
N SER A 175 -1.68 -3.23 -8.79
CA SER A 175 -2.27 -2.53 -7.63
C SER A 175 -1.78 -1.09 -7.47
N ILE A 176 -0.45 -0.87 -7.44
CA ILE A 176 0.09 0.50 -7.27
C ILE A 176 -0.18 1.38 -8.51
N GLY A 177 -0.20 0.79 -9.72
CA GLY A 177 -0.54 1.53 -10.94
C GLY A 177 -2.00 1.98 -10.95
N GLN A 178 -2.92 1.16 -10.48
CA GLN A 178 -4.34 1.54 -10.31
C GLN A 178 -4.50 2.67 -9.29
N CYS A 179 -3.77 2.61 -8.18
CA CYS A 179 -3.75 3.69 -7.19
C CYS A 179 -3.15 4.98 -7.75
N ALA A 180 -2.11 4.88 -8.60
CA ALA A 180 -1.54 6.03 -9.30
C ALA A 180 -2.51 6.66 -10.31
N VAL A 181 -3.23 5.84 -11.08
CA VAL A 181 -4.30 6.31 -11.98
C VAL A 181 -5.40 7.00 -11.18
N PHE A 182 -5.88 6.36 -10.11
CA PHE A 182 -6.90 6.93 -9.22
C PHE A 182 -6.48 8.30 -8.68
N ALA A 183 -5.28 8.40 -8.10
CA ALA A 183 -4.78 9.63 -7.49
C ALA A 183 -4.63 10.75 -8.54
N ALA A 184 -4.04 10.47 -9.72
CA ALA A 184 -3.92 11.45 -10.80
C ALA A 184 -5.30 11.96 -11.27
N LYS A 185 -6.26 11.04 -11.44
CA LYS A 185 -7.63 11.39 -11.82
C LYS A 185 -8.32 12.26 -10.78
N SER A 186 -8.21 11.90 -9.51
CA SER A 186 -8.76 12.67 -8.38
C SER A 186 -8.12 14.07 -8.26
N MET A 187 -6.86 14.24 -8.68
CA MET A 187 -6.21 15.55 -8.79
C MET A 187 -6.66 16.37 -10.00
N GLY A 188 -7.46 15.81 -10.89
CA GLY A 188 -7.93 16.46 -12.11
C GLY A 188 -6.96 16.37 -13.31
N CYS A 189 -5.97 15.50 -13.27
CA CYS A 189 -5.04 15.27 -14.37
C CYS A 189 -5.74 14.53 -15.53
N GLU A 190 -5.24 14.75 -16.76
CA GLU A 190 -5.45 13.83 -17.88
C GLU A 190 -4.51 12.63 -17.66
N VAL A 191 -5.06 11.41 -17.50
CA VAL A 191 -4.28 10.23 -17.19
C VAL A 191 -4.55 9.11 -18.17
N ASP A 192 -3.47 8.47 -18.64
CA ASP A 192 -3.49 7.29 -19.51
C ASP A 192 -2.69 6.15 -18.89
N LEU A 193 -3.02 4.90 -19.25
CA LEU A 193 -2.46 3.70 -18.66
C LEU A 193 -1.79 2.81 -19.72
N TYR A 194 -0.51 2.49 -19.54
CA TYR A 194 0.19 1.44 -20.27
C TYR A 194 0.20 0.16 -19.45
N ALA A 195 -0.60 -0.81 -19.87
CA ALA A 195 -0.80 -2.06 -19.15
C ALA A 195 -0.65 -3.27 -20.09
N ARG A 196 -0.39 -4.45 -19.51
CA ARG A 196 -0.16 -5.67 -20.28
C ARG A 196 -1.44 -6.48 -20.52
N TYR A 197 -2.41 -6.39 -19.58
CA TYR A 197 -3.57 -7.27 -19.55
C TYR A 197 -4.87 -6.45 -19.61
N GLU A 198 -5.88 -7.00 -20.30
CA GLU A 198 -7.20 -6.37 -20.47
C GLU A 198 -7.85 -6.02 -19.13
N HIS A 199 -7.86 -6.96 -18.17
CA HIS A 199 -8.43 -6.73 -16.83
C HIS A 199 -7.84 -5.53 -16.07
N GLN A 200 -6.62 -5.08 -16.46
CA GLN A 200 -6.00 -3.89 -15.88
C GLN A 200 -6.62 -2.60 -16.42
N PHE A 201 -7.07 -2.59 -17.67
CA PHE A 201 -7.87 -1.49 -18.24
C PHE A 201 -9.28 -1.49 -17.68
N GLU A 202 -9.89 -2.67 -17.53
CA GLU A 202 -11.22 -2.83 -16.91
C GLU A 202 -11.23 -2.29 -15.47
N ALA A 203 -10.15 -2.53 -14.70
CA ALA A 203 -10.02 -2.01 -13.34
C ALA A 203 -9.93 -0.47 -13.29
N ALA A 204 -9.37 0.16 -14.33
CA ALA A 204 -9.26 1.61 -14.47
C ALA A 204 -10.39 2.26 -15.29
N GLU A 205 -11.41 1.48 -15.69
CA GLU A 205 -12.49 1.94 -16.58
C GLU A 205 -13.18 3.19 -16.05
N MET A 206 -13.47 3.24 -14.75
CA MET A 206 -14.13 4.39 -14.12
C MET A 206 -13.28 5.68 -14.19
N CYS A 207 -11.97 5.56 -14.34
CA CYS A 207 -11.06 6.69 -14.52
C CYS A 207 -11.03 7.18 -15.99
N GLY A 208 -11.62 6.43 -16.94
CA GLY A 208 -11.67 6.79 -18.35
C GLY A 208 -10.30 6.81 -19.03
N VAL A 209 -9.38 5.95 -18.59
CA VAL A 209 -8.03 5.85 -19.16
C VAL A 209 -8.02 5.25 -20.56
N LYS A 210 -6.99 5.59 -21.33
CA LYS A 210 -6.70 5.00 -22.65
C LYS A 210 -5.24 4.54 -22.67
N GLU A 211 -4.86 3.83 -23.73
CA GLU A 211 -3.44 3.61 -24.01
C GLU A 211 -2.72 4.93 -24.27
N PRO A 212 -1.50 5.11 -23.75
CA PRO A 212 -0.75 6.35 -23.91
C PRO A 212 -0.49 6.69 -25.37
N SER A 213 -0.77 7.94 -25.72
CA SER A 213 -0.48 8.50 -27.04
C SER A 213 0.19 9.87 -26.94
N GLY A 214 1.32 10.04 -27.65
CA GLY A 214 2.11 11.27 -27.60
C GLY A 214 3.02 11.33 -26.38
N VAL A 215 3.16 12.52 -25.76
CA VAL A 215 4.09 12.75 -24.65
C VAL A 215 3.41 13.35 -23.42
N TYR A 216 4.01 13.09 -22.25
CA TYR A 216 3.43 13.36 -20.92
C TYR A 216 4.36 14.19 -20.05
N ASP A 217 3.78 15.05 -19.21
CA ASP A 217 4.48 15.86 -18.23
C ASP A 217 5.08 15.01 -17.11
N ARG A 218 4.36 13.97 -16.73
CA ARG A 218 4.74 12.99 -15.71
C ARG A 218 4.52 11.59 -16.26
N VAL A 219 5.47 10.72 -15.98
CA VAL A 219 5.31 9.29 -16.26
C VAL A 219 5.59 8.51 -14.99
N VAL A 220 4.66 7.65 -14.59
CA VAL A 220 4.77 6.90 -13.33
C VAL A 220 5.24 5.48 -13.65
N ASP A 221 6.39 5.10 -13.10
CA ASP A 221 6.89 3.73 -13.17
C ASP A 221 6.36 2.91 -11.98
N CYS A 222 5.44 1.99 -12.30
CA CYS A 222 4.83 1.07 -11.33
C CYS A 222 5.33 -0.38 -11.49
N VAL A 223 6.44 -0.58 -12.24
CA VAL A 223 6.98 -1.92 -12.56
C VAL A 223 8.44 -2.07 -12.11
N GLY A 224 9.27 -1.05 -12.28
CA GLY A 224 10.68 -1.03 -11.89
C GLY A 224 11.62 -1.84 -12.78
N SER A 225 11.17 -2.35 -13.94
CA SER A 225 12.01 -3.11 -14.88
C SER A 225 12.67 -2.21 -15.93
N ALA A 226 13.79 -2.66 -16.51
CA ALA A 226 14.46 -1.93 -17.58
C ALA A 226 13.53 -1.61 -18.76
N ASP A 227 12.65 -2.54 -19.14
CA ASP A 227 11.68 -2.35 -20.23
C ASP A 227 10.61 -1.30 -19.85
N ALA A 228 10.18 -1.28 -18.59
CA ALA A 228 9.23 -0.28 -18.11
C ALA A 228 9.86 1.12 -18.10
N ILE A 229 11.10 1.24 -17.64
CA ILE A 229 11.84 2.51 -17.64
C ILE A 229 12.07 3.00 -19.07
N GLN A 230 12.38 2.09 -20.00
CA GLN A 230 12.46 2.43 -21.43
C GLN A 230 11.12 3.03 -21.92
N LYS A 231 9.98 2.42 -21.57
CA LYS A 231 8.65 2.94 -21.91
C LYS A 231 8.38 4.30 -21.24
N CYS A 232 8.80 4.47 -19.99
CA CYS A 232 8.68 5.77 -19.30
C CYS A 232 9.43 6.87 -20.09
N ILE A 233 10.65 6.60 -20.53
CA ILE A 233 11.42 7.57 -21.33
C ILE A 233 10.75 7.84 -22.70
N GLU A 234 10.19 6.81 -23.36
CA GLU A 234 9.48 6.98 -24.62
C GLU A 234 8.29 7.95 -24.48
N PHE A 235 7.48 7.79 -23.44
CA PHE A 235 6.30 8.64 -23.18
C PHE A 235 6.63 10.00 -22.59
N LEU A 236 7.83 10.21 -22.07
CA LEU A 236 8.20 11.45 -21.40
C LEU A 236 8.40 12.59 -22.40
N LYS A 237 7.85 13.76 -22.14
CA LYS A 237 8.20 14.98 -22.88
C LYS A 237 9.59 15.50 -22.48
N PRO A 238 10.24 16.38 -23.26
CA PRO A 238 11.45 17.07 -22.80
C PRO A 238 11.23 17.76 -21.44
N GLN A 239 12.22 17.62 -20.52
CA GLN A 239 12.20 18.10 -19.15
C GLN A 239 11.06 17.53 -18.29
N GLY A 240 10.40 16.46 -18.73
CA GLY A 240 9.42 15.73 -17.96
C GLY A 240 10.05 14.97 -16.77
N LYS A 241 9.23 14.50 -15.87
CA LYS A 241 9.68 13.76 -14.69
C LYS A 241 9.09 12.36 -14.67
N ILE A 242 9.94 11.37 -14.39
CA ILE A 242 9.51 10.01 -14.09
C ILE A 242 9.39 9.87 -12.57
N ILE A 243 8.31 9.24 -12.13
CA ILE A 243 8.00 8.96 -10.73
C ILE A 243 8.14 7.44 -10.53
N GLY A 244 9.20 6.99 -9.85
CA GLY A 244 9.39 5.59 -9.53
C GLY A 244 8.65 5.22 -8.25
N LEU A 245 7.49 4.56 -8.37
CA LEU A 245 6.72 4.03 -7.27
C LEU A 245 7.03 2.55 -7.00
N ALA A 246 7.49 1.82 -8.02
CA ALA A 246 7.91 0.44 -7.85
C ALA A 246 9.19 0.37 -7.02
N VAL A 247 9.25 -0.59 -6.09
CA VAL A 247 10.52 -0.98 -5.47
C VAL A 247 11.31 -1.78 -6.52
N ALA A 248 12.39 -1.18 -7.03
CA ALA A 248 13.33 -1.90 -7.89
C ALA A 248 14.21 -2.80 -7.01
N TRP A 249 14.11 -4.11 -7.19
CA TRP A 249 14.93 -5.09 -6.47
C TRP A 249 16.29 -5.33 -7.15
N ASP A 250 16.44 -4.86 -8.40
CA ASP A 250 17.66 -4.86 -9.18
C ASP A 250 18.10 -3.43 -9.50
N ASP A 251 19.25 -3.31 -10.14
CA ASP A 251 19.77 -2.01 -10.60
C ASP A 251 18.80 -1.32 -11.58
N ILE A 252 18.53 -0.06 -11.34
CA ILE A 252 17.75 0.78 -12.26
C ILE A 252 18.60 1.12 -13.48
N LYS A 253 18.21 0.64 -14.67
CA LYS A 253 18.89 0.90 -15.93
C LYS A 253 18.16 1.97 -16.74
N ILE A 254 18.71 3.17 -16.74
CA ILE A 254 18.18 4.31 -17.49
C ILE A 254 18.82 4.32 -18.89
N PRO A 255 18.04 4.36 -20.00
CA PRO A 255 18.58 4.45 -21.36
C PRO A 255 19.25 5.82 -21.59
N GLY A 256 20.60 5.82 -21.68
CA GLY A 256 21.41 7.05 -21.58
C GLY A 256 21.07 8.12 -22.62
N ILE A 257 21.25 7.82 -23.92
CA ILE A 257 21.01 8.84 -24.97
C ILE A 257 19.55 9.33 -25.04
N PRO A 258 18.52 8.45 -24.99
CA PRO A 258 17.14 8.91 -24.93
C PRO A 258 16.83 9.79 -23.71
N ALA A 259 17.38 9.47 -22.53
CA ALA A 259 17.19 10.27 -21.32
C ALA A 259 17.88 11.64 -21.41
N VAL A 260 19.12 11.70 -21.91
CA VAL A 260 19.87 12.93 -22.12
C VAL A 260 19.16 13.85 -23.11
N ASN A 261 18.67 13.32 -24.24
CA ASN A 261 17.97 14.11 -25.26
C ASN A 261 16.67 14.76 -24.74
N LYS A 262 16.12 14.24 -23.63
CA LYS A 262 14.92 14.78 -22.99
C LYS A 262 15.23 15.54 -21.70
N GLU A 263 16.49 15.60 -21.26
CA GLU A 263 16.84 16.11 -19.92
C GLU A 263 15.93 15.47 -18.84
N ALA A 264 15.73 14.16 -18.94
CA ALA A 264 14.79 13.42 -18.13
C ALA A 264 15.25 13.37 -16.67
N SER A 265 14.31 13.53 -15.73
CA SER A 265 14.55 13.31 -14.31
C SER A 265 13.82 12.05 -13.83
N TYR A 266 14.50 11.19 -13.07
CA TYR A 266 13.89 10.04 -12.39
C TYR A 266 13.90 10.30 -10.89
N HIS A 267 12.70 10.30 -10.28
CA HIS A 267 12.49 10.53 -8.86
C HIS A 267 12.03 9.23 -8.21
N THR A 268 12.87 8.64 -7.37
CA THR A 268 12.46 7.52 -6.51
C THR A 268 11.56 8.06 -5.40
N SER A 269 10.43 7.41 -5.19
CA SER A 269 9.46 7.78 -4.16
C SER A 269 9.39 6.69 -3.11
N ARG A 270 9.45 7.05 -1.82
CA ARG A 270 9.40 6.10 -0.71
C ARG A 270 8.25 6.43 0.22
N CYS A 271 7.29 5.53 0.33
CA CYS A 271 6.14 5.66 1.23
C CYS A 271 5.40 7.00 1.02
N TYR A 272 5.22 7.78 2.05
CA TYR A 272 4.50 9.06 2.09
C TYR A 272 5.04 9.92 3.24
N GLY A 273 4.81 11.25 3.18
CA GLY A 273 5.35 12.21 4.13
C GLY A 273 4.38 13.36 4.44
N LEU A 274 4.95 14.46 4.92
CA LEU A 274 4.21 15.70 5.16
C LEU A 274 4.47 16.68 4.02
N GLY A 275 3.53 16.77 3.10
CA GLY A 275 3.56 17.74 2.02
C GLY A 275 2.96 19.11 2.42
N PRO A 276 2.95 20.07 1.47
CA PRO A 276 2.42 21.43 1.72
C PRO A 276 0.94 21.46 2.14
N ASN A 277 0.17 20.42 1.81
CA ASN A 277 -1.26 20.33 2.07
C ASN A 277 -1.63 19.37 3.21
N GLY A 278 -0.65 18.94 4.00
CA GLY A 278 -0.83 17.96 5.08
C GLY A 278 -0.15 16.63 4.78
N ARG A 279 -0.39 15.62 5.62
CA ARG A 279 0.16 14.28 5.39
C ARG A 279 -0.45 13.68 4.12
N ASP A 280 0.38 13.06 3.29
CA ASP A 280 -0.07 12.45 2.04
C ASP A 280 -1.13 11.36 2.27
N ILE A 281 -1.06 10.66 3.40
CA ILE A 281 -2.03 9.63 3.76
C ILE A 281 -3.40 10.21 4.16
N ASP A 282 -3.46 11.38 4.80
CA ASP A 282 -4.72 12.07 5.08
C ASP A 282 -5.36 12.57 3.78
N ILE A 283 -4.53 13.04 2.84
CA ILE A 283 -4.98 13.45 1.50
C ILE A 283 -5.55 12.24 0.76
N ALA A 284 -4.86 11.09 0.81
CA ALA A 284 -5.33 9.84 0.18
C ALA A 284 -6.66 9.37 0.77
N ALA A 285 -6.82 9.43 2.10
CA ALA A 285 -8.06 9.08 2.77
C ALA A 285 -9.24 9.97 2.31
N LYS A 286 -8.99 11.29 2.19
CA LYS A 286 -9.99 12.22 1.67
C LYS A 286 -10.32 11.95 0.19
N MET A 287 -9.32 11.72 -0.65
CA MET A 287 -9.53 11.38 -2.07
C MET A 287 -10.36 10.11 -2.21
N LEU A 288 -10.06 9.06 -1.44
CA LEU A 288 -10.81 7.80 -1.50
C LEU A 288 -12.26 7.97 -1.07
N PHE A 289 -12.54 8.83 -0.09
CA PHE A 289 -13.90 9.15 0.32
C PHE A 289 -14.65 9.95 -0.75
N ASP A 290 -14.05 11.03 -1.28
CA ASP A 290 -14.68 11.95 -2.22
C ASP A 290 -14.91 11.32 -3.61
N PHE A 291 -14.06 10.38 -4.03
CA PHE A 291 -14.03 9.78 -5.37
C PHE A 291 -14.09 8.25 -5.35
N ASN A 292 -14.76 7.65 -4.36
CA ASN A 292 -14.79 6.19 -4.14
C ASN A 292 -15.20 5.38 -5.39
N GLU A 293 -16.05 5.93 -6.24
CA GLU A 293 -16.49 5.29 -7.48
C GLU A 293 -15.32 4.98 -8.42
N LEU A 294 -14.31 5.87 -8.48
CA LEU A 294 -13.11 5.66 -9.31
C LEU A 294 -12.27 4.49 -8.83
N ALA A 295 -12.34 4.15 -7.55
CA ALA A 295 -11.60 3.04 -6.92
C ALA A 295 -12.40 1.73 -6.88
N SER A 296 -13.65 1.72 -7.33
CA SER A 296 -14.62 0.62 -7.12
C SER A 296 -14.17 -0.73 -7.70
N LYS A 297 -13.30 -0.74 -8.72
CA LYS A 297 -12.80 -1.96 -9.38
C LYS A 297 -11.36 -2.32 -9.00
N ILE A 298 -10.70 -1.58 -8.11
CA ILE A 298 -9.30 -1.85 -7.73
C ILE A 298 -9.20 -3.13 -6.90
N ILE A 299 -10.10 -3.34 -5.92
CA ILE A 299 -10.15 -4.58 -5.13
C ILE A 299 -10.91 -5.63 -5.93
N THR A 300 -10.19 -6.63 -6.42
CA THR A 300 -10.74 -7.70 -7.28
C THR A 300 -11.02 -8.98 -6.53
N HIS A 301 -10.27 -9.26 -5.46
CA HIS A 301 -10.37 -10.51 -4.70
C HIS A 301 -10.36 -10.24 -3.21
N ARG A 302 -11.17 -10.99 -2.47
CA ARG A 302 -11.24 -10.94 -1.01
C ARG A 302 -11.25 -12.35 -0.45
N PHE A 303 -10.49 -12.56 0.61
CA PHE A 303 -10.38 -13.85 1.29
C PHE A 303 -10.48 -13.65 2.80
N PRO A 304 -11.10 -14.55 3.54
CA PRO A 304 -10.98 -14.53 4.99
C PRO A 304 -9.52 -14.82 5.39
N ILE A 305 -9.10 -14.37 6.58
CA ILE A 305 -7.73 -14.59 7.08
C ILE A 305 -7.35 -16.08 7.09
N ASP A 306 -8.32 -16.98 7.29
CA ASP A 306 -8.12 -18.42 7.28
C ASP A 306 -7.61 -18.96 5.92
N ASP A 307 -7.90 -18.25 4.83
CA ASP A 307 -7.51 -18.59 3.47
C ASP A 307 -6.30 -17.77 2.98
N ALA A 308 -5.47 -17.25 3.90
CA ALA A 308 -4.34 -16.38 3.58
C ALA A 308 -3.39 -16.98 2.54
N GLN A 309 -3.11 -18.29 2.59
CA GLN A 309 -2.25 -18.96 1.61
C GLN A 309 -2.80 -18.85 0.18
N GLU A 310 -4.11 -19.05 0.00
CA GLU A 310 -4.78 -18.92 -1.29
C GLU A 310 -4.82 -17.46 -1.77
N ALA A 311 -5.04 -16.53 -0.84
CA ALA A 311 -5.01 -15.09 -1.13
C ALA A 311 -3.65 -14.65 -1.69
N PHE A 312 -2.56 -15.10 -1.07
CA PHE A 312 -1.20 -14.81 -1.54
C PHE A 312 -0.90 -15.47 -2.88
N ARG A 313 -1.33 -16.71 -3.09
CA ARG A 313 -1.19 -17.41 -4.37
C ARG A 313 -1.92 -16.63 -5.48
N THR A 314 -3.14 -16.18 -5.21
CA THR A 314 -3.94 -15.37 -6.15
C THR A 314 -3.26 -14.03 -6.45
N ALA A 315 -2.72 -13.34 -5.43
CA ALA A 315 -2.01 -12.08 -5.59
C ALA A 315 -0.71 -12.22 -6.40
N ALA A 316 0.00 -13.34 -6.27
CA ALA A 316 1.24 -13.63 -7.00
C ALA A 316 0.98 -14.01 -8.48
N ASP A 317 -0.15 -14.62 -8.79
CA ASP A 317 -0.49 -15.01 -10.16
C ASP A 317 -1.03 -13.81 -10.97
N ARG A 318 -0.17 -13.21 -11.76
CA ARG A 318 -0.52 -12.06 -12.63
C ARG A 318 -1.58 -12.39 -13.70
N LYS A 319 -1.89 -13.67 -13.93
CA LYS A 319 -2.92 -14.12 -14.90
C LYS A 319 -4.26 -14.41 -14.24
N SER A 320 -4.33 -14.41 -12.92
CA SER A 320 -5.56 -14.66 -12.16
C SER A 320 -6.64 -13.58 -12.36
N GLY A 321 -6.30 -12.43 -12.96
CA GLY A 321 -7.15 -11.24 -13.00
C GLY A 321 -7.05 -10.38 -11.74
N ALA A 322 -6.17 -10.74 -10.79
CA ALA A 322 -6.00 -10.00 -9.56
C ALA A 322 -5.32 -8.64 -9.78
N ILE A 323 -5.90 -7.60 -9.21
CA ILE A 323 -5.31 -6.26 -9.07
C ILE A 323 -4.93 -6.06 -7.61
N LYS A 324 -5.91 -5.86 -6.72
CA LYS A 324 -5.71 -5.85 -5.27
C LYS A 324 -6.44 -7.03 -4.66
N VAL A 325 -5.69 -7.83 -3.92
CA VAL A 325 -6.20 -8.91 -3.07
C VAL A 325 -6.21 -8.44 -1.63
N VAL A 326 -7.29 -8.71 -0.91
CA VAL A 326 -7.51 -8.25 0.47
C VAL A 326 -7.84 -9.43 1.37
N LEU A 327 -7.25 -9.45 2.55
CA LEU A 327 -7.65 -10.32 3.65
C LEU A 327 -8.71 -9.63 4.50
N ASP A 328 -9.87 -10.25 4.63
CA ASP A 328 -10.92 -9.89 5.58
C ASP A 328 -10.64 -10.56 6.92
N ILE A 329 -10.59 -9.79 8.00
CA ILE A 329 -10.11 -10.26 9.29
C ILE A 329 -11.24 -10.29 10.31
N ASN A 330 -11.92 -9.17 10.53
CA ASN A 330 -13.02 -9.02 11.47
C ASN A 330 -14.27 -8.41 10.82
N ILE A 331 -14.57 -8.76 9.57
CA ILE A 331 -15.76 -8.29 8.88
C ILE A 331 -16.80 -9.41 8.81
#